data_1e73043e0f3f17428a1bd46942961379
#
_entry.id   1e73043e0f3f17428a1bd46942961379
#
_cell.length_a   1.000
_cell.length_b   1.000
_cell.length_c   1.000
_cell.angle_alpha   90.00
_cell.angle_beta   90.00
_cell.angle_gamma   90.00
#
_symmetry.space_group_name_H-M   'P 1'
#
loop_
_entity.id
_entity.type
_entity.pdbx_description
1 polymer ?
#
loop_
_entity_poly.entity_id
_entity_poly.type
_entity_poly.pdbx_seq_one_letter_code
_entity_poly.pdbx_strand_id
1 'polypeptide(L)'
;LRKIYDKAEKILTKHEVIEYIALQKKILFNISPDALVLTNRRIIVMQVGLLGTVKIWDVVWRELLDAQLKIGVFRSRIILSTTKGGKFITDILKLPASKAYGILQEQEERTAEERRQRAIEETRAKAGGVVINTPAMNQPTSGAAGQDNVAALKQLKEMLDAGLITPGEFEAKRQAILSRF
;
A
#
# COMPACT_ATOMS: atom_id res chain seq x y z
N LEU A 1 21.67 -15.82 -14.90
CA LEU A 1 21.10 -15.41 -13.62
C LEU A 1 22.18 -14.81 -12.70
N ARG A 2 23.31 -15.53 -12.45
CA ARG A 2 24.37 -15.10 -11.52
C ARG A 2 24.90 -13.70 -11.81
N LYS A 3 25.26 -13.37 -13.06
CA LYS A 3 25.74 -12.04 -13.46
C LYS A 3 24.75 -10.91 -13.16
N ILE A 4 23.45 -11.16 -13.26
CA ILE A 4 22.40 -10.17 -12.93
C ILE A 4 22.25 -10.04 -11.42
N TYR A 5 22.30 -11.18 -10.70
CA TYR A 5 22.28 -11.19 -9.25
C TYR A 5 23.44 -10.37 -8.69
N ASP A 6 24.68 -10.63 -9.13
CA ASP A 6 25.90 -9.91 -8.68
C ASP A 6 25.82 -8.39 -8.97
N LYS A 7 25.15 -8.00 -10.08
CA LYS A 7 24.89 -6.59 -10.39
C LYS A 7 23.83 -5.98 -9.51
N ALA A 8 22.75 -6.71 -9.25
CA ALA A 8 21.67 -6.27 -8.40
C ALA A 8 22.15 -6.12 -6.94
N GLU A 9 22.91 -7.09 -6.44
CA GLU A 9 23.43 -7.08 -5.08
C GLU A 9 24.25 -5.82 -4.77
N LYS A 10 25.03 -5.31 -5.74
CA LYS A 10 25.86 -4.10 -5.59
C LYS A 10 25.05 -2.81 -5.39
N ILE A 11 23.78 -2.81 -5.69
CA ILE A 11 22.91 -1.63 -5.59
C ILE A 11 21.90 -1.75 -4.47
N LEU A 12 21.92 -2.85 -3.72
CA LEU A 12 21.03 -3.04 -2.57
C LEU A 12 21.43 -2.10 -1.42
N THR A 13 20.42 -1.67 -0.69
CA THR A 13 20.62 -0.91 0.54
C THR A 13 20.80 -1.85 1.74
N LYS A 14 21.23 -1.30 2.88
CA LYS A 14 21.39 -2.09 4.12
C LYS A 14 20.09 -2.82 4.48
N HIS A 15 20.19 -4.13 4.73
CA HIS A 15 19.05 -5.02 5.01
C HIS A 15 18.04 -5.17 3.85
N GLU A 16 18.41 -4.80 2.63
CA GLU A 16 17.63 -5.09 1.44
C GLU A 16 18.01 -6.49 0.92
N VAL A 17 17.00 -7.31 0.64
CA VAL A 17 17.17 -8.70 0.20
C VAL A 17 16.42 -8.92 -1.10
N ILE A 18 17.05 -9.61 -2.04
CA ILE A 18 16.41 -10.02 -3.28
C ILE A 18 15.47 -11.20 -2.98
N GLU A 19 14.19 -11.01 -3.25
CA GLU A 19 13.16 -12.05 -3.12
C GLU A 19 12.99 -12.84 -4.42
N TYR A 20 13.05 -12.14 -5.55
CA TYR A 20 12.87 -12.79 -6.85
C TYR A 20 13.57 -12.02 -7.99
N ILE A 21 13.99 -12.78 -9.01
CA ILE A 21 14.50 -12.23 -10.28
C ILE A 21 13.82 -12.91 -11.44
N ALA A 22 13.11 -12.13 -12.26
CA ALA A 22 12.59 -12.56 -13.55
C ALA A 22 13.44 -11.95 -14.68
N LEU A 23 13.98 -12.84 -15.54
CA LEU A 23 14.82 -12.42 -16.65
C LEU A 23 14.03 -12.39 -17.95
N GLN A 24 14.29 -11.38 -18.77
CA GLN A 24 13.91 -11.36 -20.16
C GLN A 24 14.66 -12.45 -20.93
N LYS A 25 14.00 -13.13 -21.85
CA LYS A 25 14.62 -14.11 -22.74
C LYS A 25 14.30 -13.77 -24.19
N LYS A 26 15.18 -13.05 -24.85
CA LYS A 26 15.06 -12.68 -26.27
C LYS A 26 15.25 -13.93 -27.16
N ILE A 27 14.56 -13.98 -28.33
CA ILE A 27 14.54 -15.17 -29.20
C ILE A 27 15.87 -15.36 -29.91
N LEU A 28 16.43 -14.27 -30.44
CA LEU A 28 17.58 -14.34 -31.35
C LEU A 28 18.93 -14.15 -30.65
N PHE A 29 19.06 -13.16 -29.76
CA PHE A 29 20.33 -12.89 -29.08
C PHE A 29 20.05 -12.46 -27.64
N ASN A 30 20.38 -13.32 -26.69
CA ASN A 30 20.19 -13.02 -25.26
C ASN A 30 21.50 -12.54 -24.60
N ILE A 31 22.22 -11.64 -25.28
CA ILE A 31 23.52 -11.15 -24.82
C ILE A 31 23.36 -10.25 -23.58
N SER A 32 22.28 -9.48 -23.54
CA SER A 32 22.02 -8.50 -22.48
C SER A 32 20.52 -8.50 -22.12
N PRO A 33 20.07 -9.47 -21.30
CA PRO A 33 18.67 -9.55 -20.92
C PRO A 33 18.33 -8.45 -19.91
N ASP A 34 17.16 -7.83 -20.09
CA ASP A 34 16.58 -7.01 -19.04
C ASP A 34 16.11 -7.90 -17.88
N ALA A 35 16.10 -7.37 -16.69
CA ALA A 35 15.71 -8.09 -15.49
C ALA A 35 14.73 -7.29 -14.65
N LEU A 36 13.73 -7.99 -14.13
CA LEU A 36 12.88 -7.52 -13.05
C LEU A 36 13.39 -8.15 -11.75
N VAL A 37 13.86 -7.32 -10.83
CA VAL A 37 14.33 -7.73 -9.51
C VAL A 37 13.36 -7.21 -8.48
N LEU A 38 12.79 -8.13 -7.70
CA LEU A 38 11.88 -7.84 -6.61
C LEU A 38 12.66 -8.02 -5.31
N THR A 39 12.64 -6.99 -4.47
CA THR A 39 13.28 -7.01 -3.16
C THR A 39 12.23 -6.83 -2.07
N ASN A 40 12.61 -7.01 -0.82
CA ASN A 40 11.74 -6.71 0.33
C ASN A 40 11.42 -5.20 0.48
N ARG A 41 12.01 -4.30 -0.35
CA ARG A 41 11.83 -2.83 -0.24
C ARG A 41 11.31 -2.17 -1.50
N ARG A 42 11.69 -2.69 -2.67
CA ARG A 42 11.41 -2.03 -3.95
C ARG A 42 11.41 -3.00 -5.13
N ILE A 43 10.86 -2.50 -6.21
CA ILE A 43 10.93 -3.11 -7.54
C ILE A 43 12.10 -2.45 -8.27
N ILE A 44 12.95 -3.24 -8.92
CA ILE A 44 14.08 -2.75 -9.71
C ILE A 44 13.97 -3.35 -11.11
N VAL A 45 13.91 -2.51 -12.13
CA VAL A 45 13.99 -2.93 -13.53
C VAL A 45 15.38 -2.57 -14.05
N MET A 46 16.17 -3.58 -14.36
CA MET A 46 17.52 -3.44 -14.89
C MET A 46 17.50 -3.64 -16.40
N GLN A 47 17.88 -2.64 -17.15
CA GLN A 47 18.04 -2.72 -18.60
C GLN A 47 19.54 -2.79 -18.91
N VAL A 48 19.98 -3.93 -19.43
CA VAL A 48 21.39 -4.18 -19.71
C VAL A 48 21.69 -3.89 -21.18
N GLY A 49 22.55 -2.92 -21.44
CA GLY A 49 23.00 -2.57 -22.79
C GLY A 49 24.12 -3.48 -23.28
N LEU A 50 24.36 -3.47 -24.60
CA LEU A 50 25.34 -4.34 -25.28
C LEU A 50 26.77 -4.15 -24.76
N LEU A 51 27.15 -2.94 -24.41
CA LEU A 51 28.48 -2.61 -23.91
C LEU A 51 28.62 -2.74 -22.39
N GLY A 52 27.71 -3.49 -21.74
CA GLY A 52 27.72 -3.69 -20.30
C GLY A 52 27.16 -2.55 -19.47
N THR A 53 26.67 -1.49 -20.13
CA THR A 53 25.94 -0.39 -19.45
C THR A 53 24.68 -0.95 -18.80
N VAL A 54 24.32 -0.41 -17.65
CA VAL A 54 23.09 -0.80 -16.94
C VAL A 54 22.29 0.46 -16.65
N LYS A 55 21.07 0.51 -17.18
CA LYS A 55 20.07 1.51 -16.80
C LYS A 55 19.19 0.88 -15.74
N ILE A 56 19.04 1.57 -14.62
CA ILE A 56 18.23 1.12 -13.50
C ILE A 56 17.05 2.06 -13.38
N TRP A 57 15.86 1.46 -13.26
CA TRP A 57 14.65 2.12 -12.83
C TRP A 57 14.14 1.38 -11.61
N ASP A 58 13.93 2.10 -10.53
CA ASP A 58 13.42 1.51 -9.30
C ASP A 58 12.30 2.32 -8.69
N VAL A 59 11.45 1.63 -7.95
CA VAL A 59 10.31 2.20 -7.25
C VAL A 59 10.03 1.41 -5.99
N VAL A 60 9.85 2.12 -4.88
CA VAL A 60 9.49 1.48 -3.60
C VAL A 60 8.05 0.95 -3.67
N TRP A 61 7.76 -0.11 -2.93
CA TRP A 61 6.46 -0.77 -2.94
C TRP A 61 5.28 0.17 -2.73
N ARG A 62 5.40 1.14 -1.83
CA ARG A 62 4.34 2.12 -1.55
C ARG A 62 3.94 3.00 -2.75
N GLU A 63 4.78 3.07 -3.77
CA GLU A 63 4.54 3.84 -5.00
C GLU A 63 3.93 3.00 -6.11
N LEU A 64 3.87 1.66 -5.94
CA LEU A 64 3.16 0.76 -6.86
C LEU A 64 1.66 0.99 -6.72
N LEU A 65 1.00 1.28 -7.84
CA LEU A 65 -0.45 1.51 -7.92
C LEU A 65 -1.17 0.29 -8.49
N ASP A 66 -0.58 -0.37 -9.48
CA ASP A 66 -1.17 -1.51 -10.18
C ASP A 66 -0.07 -2.32 -10.87
N ALA A 67 -0.24 -3.62 -10.90
CA ALA A 67 0.60 -4.54 -11.66
C ALA A 67 -0.26 -5.43 -12.55
N GLN A 68 0.06 -5.51 -13.84
CA GLN A 68 -0.66 -6.33 -14.80
C GLN A 68 0.26 -7.36 -15.44
N LEU A 69 -0.25 -8.57 -15.60
CA LEU A 69 0.39 -9.64 -16.35
C LEU A 69 -0.37 -9.90 -17.65
N LYS A 70 0.30 -9.69 -18.80
CA LYS A 70 -0.21 -10.10 -20.11
C LYS A 70 0.53 -11.36 -20.57
N ILE A 71 -0.19 -12.47 -20.68
CA ILE A 71 0.35 -13.76 -21.12
C ILE A 71 0.10 -13.89 -22.61
N GLY A 72 1.18 -13.92 -23.39
CA GLY A 72 1.15 -14.25 -24.80
C GLY A 72 1.33 -15.76 -25.05
N VAL A 73 1.36 -16.16 -26.33
CA VAL A 73 1.52 -17.58 -26.72
C VAL A 73 2.83 -18.16 -26.18
N PHE A 74 3.94 -17.48 -26.35
CA PHE A 74 5.28 -17.93 -25.94
C PHE A 74 5.86 -17.13 -24.78
N ARG A 75 5.45 -15.88 -24.59
CA ARG A 75 6.06 -14.92 -23.68
C ARG A 75 5.03 -14.07 -22.99
N SER A 76 5.45 -13.49 -21.89
CA SER A 76 4.60 -12.65 -21.07
C SER A 76 5.20 -11.25 -20.95
N ARG A 77 4.33 -10.30 -20.64
CA ARG A 77 4.68 -8.90 -20.32
C ARG A 77 4.14 -8.56 -18.96
N ILE A 78 4.98 -7.98 -18.12
CA ILE A 78 4.56 -7.35 -16.86
C ILE A 78 4.53 -5.84 -17.08
N ILE A 79 3.42 -5.22 -16.69
CA ILE A 79 3.21 -3.78 -16.75
C ILE A 79 3.06 -3.29 -15.31
N LEU A 80 3.83 -2.27 -14.96
CA LEU A 80 3.81 -1.65 -13.63
C LEU A 80 3.30 -0.23 -13.78
N SER A 81 2.27 0.13 -13.05
CA SER A 81 1.77 1.50 -12.90
C SER A 81 2.18 2.02 -11.54
N THR A 82 2.81 3.18 -11.50
CA THR A 82 3.34 3.76 -10.27
C THR A 82 3.05 5.24 -10.20
N THR A 83 3.22 5.85 -9.03
CA THR A 83 3.12 7.31 -8.85
C THR A 83 4.13 8.09 -9.69
N LYS A 84 5.23 7.44 -10.13
CA LYS A 84 6.28 8.02 -10.99
C LYS A 84 6.09 7.70 -12.47
N GLY A 85 4.97 7.10 -12.86
CA GLY A 85 4.67 6.67 -14.21
C GLY A 85 4.71 5.16 -14.39
N GLY A 86 4.46 4.72 -15.62
CA GLY A 86 4.40 3.31 -15.97
C GLY A 86 5.76 2.75 -16.42
N LYS A 87 5.98 1.48 -16.16
CA LYS A 87 7.10 0.70 -16.68
C LYS A 87 6.62 -0.68 -17.09
N PHE A 88 7.25 -1.24 -18.10
CA PHE A 88 6.97 -2.62 -18.50
C PHE A 88 8.25 -3.39 -18.79
N ILE A 89 8.18 -4.69 -18.64
CA ILE A 89 9.22 -5.62 -19.06
C ILE A 89 8.56 -6.74 -19.88
N THR A 90 9.10 -6.99 -21.07
CA THR A 90 8.56 -7.95 -22.04
C THR A 90 9.45 -9.17 -22.15
N ASP A 91 8.97 -10.14 -22.92
CA ASP A 91 9.74 -11.34 -23.25
C ASP A 91 10.19 -12.17 -22.04
N ILE A 92 9.45 -12.12 -20.94
CA ILE A 92 9.64 -13.02 -19.82
C ILE A 92 8.95 -14.35 -20.13
N LEU A 93 9.57 -15.46 -19.78
CA LEU A 93 8.91 -16.78 -19.86
C LEU A 93 7.69 -16.83 -18.95
N LYS A 94 6.66 -17.61 -19.31
CA LYS A 94 5.39 -17.64 -18.60
C LYS A 94 5.54 -17.94 -17.12
N LEU A 95 6.28 -18.99 -16.74
CA LEU A 95 6.41 -19.39 -15.35
C LEU A 95 7.13 -18.34 -14.49
N PRO A 96 8.30 -17.79 -14.87
CA PRO A 96 8.91 -16.68 -14.15
C PRO A 96 8.03 -15.43 -14.07
N ALA A 97 7.29 -15.12 -15.14
CA ALA A 97 6.39 -13.98 -15.15
C ALA A 97 5.22 -14.16 -14.15
N SER A 98 4.62 -15.35 -14.12
CA SER A 98 3.53 -15.65 -13.18
C SER A 98 3.99 -15.61 -11.72
N LYS A 99 5.19 -16.12 -11.43
CA LYS A 99 5.76 -16.04 -10.07
C LYS A 99 6.05 -14.59 -9.66
N ALA A 100 6.66 -13.80 -10.55
CA ALA A 100 6.90 -12.38 -10.29
C ALA A 100 5.59 -11.63 -10.07
N TYR A 101 4.57 -11.91 -10.88
CA TYR A 101 3.26 -11.31 -10.75
C TYR A 101 2.56 -11.65 -9.43
N GLY A 102 2.67 -12.89 -8.94
CA GLY A 102 2.15 -13.28 -7.63
C GLY A 102 2.73 -12.42 -6.50
N ILE A 103 4.06 -12.21 -6.51
CA ILE A 103 4.72 -11.35 -5.53
C ILE A 103 4.27 -9.89 -5.66
N LEU A 104 4.13 -9.39 -6.90
CA LEU A 104 3.65 -8.03 -7.15
C LEU A 104 2.25 -7.81 -6.61
N GLN A 105 1.33 -8.78 -6.79
CA GLN A 105 -0.05 -8.70 -6.28
C GLN A 105 -0.07 -8.71 -4.74
N GLU A 106 0.68 -9.60 -4.10
CA GLU A 106 0.78 -9.65 -2.65
C GLU A 106 1.28 -8.32 -2.07
N GLN A 107 2.29 -7.73 -2.68
CA GLN A 107 2.83 -6.43 -2.25
C GLN A 107 1.87 -5.27 -2.54
N GLU A 108 1.13 -5.32 -3.65
CA GLU A 108 0.09 -4.34 -3.99
C GLU A 108 -1.03 -4.34 -2.95
N GLU A 109 -1.57 -5.52 -2.61
CA GLU A 109 -2.59 -5.67 -1.57
C GLU A 109 -2.10 -5.14 -0.22
N ARG A 110 -0.88 -5.50 0.18
CA ARG A 110 -0.29 -5.03 1.44
C ARG A 110 -0.15 -3.51 1.48
N THR A 111 0.36 -2.91 0.41
CA THR A 111 0.54 -1.46 0.35
C THR A 111 -0.79 -0.70 0.23
N ALA A 112 -1.80 -1.29 -0.40
CA ALA A 112 -3.14 -0.74 -0.45
C ALA A 112 -3.78 -0.71 0.96
N GLU A 113 -3.64 -1.80 1.73
CA GLU A 113 -4.13 -1.86 3.10
C GLU A 113 -3.39 -0.87 4.02
N GLU A 114 -2.07 -0.77 3.92
CA GLU A 114 -1.29 0.23 4.65
C GLU A 114 -1.73 1.68 4.33
N ARG A 115 -2.03 1.97 3.07
CA ARG A 115 -2.55 3.30 2.68
C ARG A 115 -3.92 3.56 3.30
N ARG A 116 -4.80 2.56 3.27
CA ARG A 116 -6.13 2.64 3.87
C ARG A 116 -6.06 2.87 5.38
N GLN A 117 -5.21 2.13 6.08
CA GLN A 117 -5.02 2.30 7.52
C GLN A 117 -4.50 3.69 7.87
N ARG A 118 -3.50 4.19 7.15
CA ARG A 118 -3.00 5.56 7.35
C ARG A 118 -4.09 6.62 7.12
N ALA A 119 -4.90 6.47 6.08
CA ALA A 119 -6.00 7.40 5.82
C ALA A 119 -7.02 7.40 6.97
N ILE A 120 -7.33 6.23 7.54
CA ILE A 120 -8.20 6.10 8.71
C ILE A 120 -7.55 6.77 9.95
N GLU A 121 -6.25 6.53 10.19
CA GLU A 121 -5.52 7.13 11.29
C GLU A 121 -5.44 8.66 11.17
N GLU A 122 -5.16 9.17 9.97
CA GLU A 122 -5.17 10.61 9.71
C GLU A 122 -6.55 11.24 9.95
N THR A 123 -7.60 10.55 9.54
CA THR A 123 -8.98 11.00 9.77
C THR A 123 -9.31 10.98 11.27
N ARG A 124 -8.89 9.93 11.98
CA ARG A 124 -9.03 9.85 13.44
C ARG A 124 -8.23 10.94 14.16
N ALA A 125 -6.99 11.19 13.73
CA ALA A 125 -6.16 12.25 14.30
C ALA A 125 -6.77 13.64 14.08
N LYS A 126 -7.34 13.88 12.90
CA LYS A 126 -8.06 15.13 12.59
C LYS A 126 -9.35 15.26 13.40
N ALA A 127 -10.09 14.17 13.60
CA ALA A 127 -11.30 14.13 14.41
C ALA A 127 -11.00 14.18 15.91
N GLY A 128 -9.87 13.56 16.36
CA GLY A 128 -9.41 13.62 17.75
C GLY A 128 -8.74 14.93 18.14
N GLY A 129 -8.44 15.80 17.17
CA GLY A 129 -7.98 17.18 17.41
C GLY A 129 -9.07 18.12 17.91
N VAL A 130 -10.30 17.70 17.94
CA VAL A 130 -11.31 18.29 18.84
C VAL A 130 -11.01 17.74 20.23
N VAL A 131 -10.04 18.30 20.90
CA VAL A 131 -9.96 18.25 22.35
C VAL A 131 -11.30 18.82 22.81
N ILE A 132 -12.22 17.94 23.16
CA ILE A 132 -13.26 18.30 24.10
C ILE A 132 -12.48 18.60 25.38
N ASN A 133 -12.07 19.83 25.51
CA ASN A 133 -11.62 20.39 26.77
C ASN A 133 -12.89 20.32 27.65
N THR A 134 -13.05 19.17 28.30
CA THR A 134 -14.01 19.07 29.40
C THR A 134 -13.40 19.93 30.49
N PRO A 135 -13.90 21.14 30.72
CA PRO A 135 -13.53 21.83 31.92
C PRO A 135 -13.91 20.91 33.08
N ALA A 136 -12.99 20.69 33.99
CA ALA A 136 -13.33 20.03 35.25
C ALA A 136 -14.54 20.74 35.82
N MET A 137 -15.72 20.14 35.68
CA MET A 137 -16.95 20.66 36.27
C MET A 137 -16.99 20.27 37.73
N ASN A 138 -16.46 21.16 38.54
CA ASN A 138 -17.06 21.40 39.83
C ASN A 138 -18.11 22.49 39.64
N GLN A 139 -19.37 22.12 39.58
CA GLN A 139 -20.55 22.67 40.28
C GLN A 139 -21.85 22.38 39.50
N PRO A 140 -22.94 22.02 40.18
CA PRO A 140 -24.21 21.70 39.57
C PRO A 140 -25.00 23.00 39.30
N THR A 141 -25.29 23.29 38.04
CA THR A 141 -26.37 24.19 37.67
C THR A 141 -27.45 23.39 36.93
N SER A 142 -28.55 23.25 37.58
CA SER A 142 -29.80 22.66 37.06
C SER A 142 -30.30 23.46 35.85
N GLY A 143 -30.56 22.79 34.73
CA GLY A 143 -31.49 23.37 33.75
C GLY A 143 -31.25 23.13 32.26
N ALA A 144 -30.28 22.31 31.83
CA ALA A 144 -30.05 22.10 30.37
C ALA A 144 -29.73 20.66 29.97
N ALA A 145 -29.93 19.68 30.83
CA ALA A 145 -29.43 18.30 30.61
C ALA A 145 -30.09 17.55 29.43
N GLY A 146 -31.29 17.92 29.00
CA GLY A 146 -32.02 17.21 27.95
C GLY A 146 -31.56 17.55 26.51
N GLN A 147 -31.13 18.79 26.26
CA GLN A 147 -30.74 19.22 24.91
C GLN A 147 -29.33 18.78 24.53
N ASP A 148 -28.43 18.74 25.49
CA ASP A 148 -27.04 18.30 25.24
C ASP A 148 -26.94 16.80 24.93
N ASN A 149 -27.79 15.97 25.56
CA ASN A 149 -27.80 14.54 25.35
C ASN A 149 -28.39 14.16 23.98
N VAL A 150 -29.37 14.90 23.48
CA VAL A 150 -29.95 14.71 22.13
C VAL A 150 -28.92 15.11 21.06
N ALA A 151 -28.20 16.19 21.26
CA ALA A 151 -27.11 16.63 20.37
C ALA A 151 -25.97 15.57 20.33
N ALA A 152 -25.58 15.02 21.49
CA ALA A 152 -24.56 13.99 21.59
C ALA A 152 -24.98 12.68 20.87
N LEU A 153 -26.25 12.27 20.99
CA LEU A 153 -26.77 11.10 20.27
C LEU A 153 -26.79 11.30 18.75
N LYS A 154 -27.10 12.52 18.29
CA LYS A 154 -27.08 12.86 16.87
C LYS A 154 -25.66 12.80 16.31
N GLN A 155 -24.69 13.40 16.98
CA GLN A 155 -23.28 13.32 16.60
C GLN A 155 -22.77 11.89 16.59
N LEU A 156 -23.15 11.08 17.58
CA LEU A 156 -22.76 9.69 17.67
C LEU A 156 -23.30 8.87 16.47
N LYS A 157 -24.51 9.17 16.02
CA LYS A 157 -25.09 8.57 14.83
C LYS A 157 -24.38 8.99 13.55
N GLU A 158 -24.06 10.27 13.41
CA GLU A 158 -23.28 10.78 12.28
C GLU A 158 -21.89 10.12 12.20
N MET A 159 -21.26 9.84 13.33
CA MET A 159 -19.99 9.10 13.38
C MET A 159 -20.13 7.64 12.96
N LEU A 160 -21.25 6.98 13.27
CA LEU A 160 -21.55 5.64 12.81
C LEU A 160 -21.80 5.63 11.29
N ASP A 161 -22.63 6.55 10.80
CA ASP A 161 -22.99 6.66 9.38
C ASP A 161 -21.75 7.03 8.52
N ALA A 162 -20.83 7.78 9.09
CA ALA A 162 -19.51 8.09 8.48
C ALA A 162 -18.47 6.94 8.60
N GLY A 163 -18.82 5.82 9.26
CA GLY A 163 -17.92 4.69 9.46
C GLY A 163 -16.74 4.97 10.41
N LEU A 164 -16.83 6.03 11.21
CA LEU A 164 -15.80 6.45 12.16
C LEU A 164 -15.79 5.63 13.46
N ILE A 165 -16.92 4.98 13.77
CA ILE A 165 -17.08 4.08 14.90
C ILE A 165 -17.77 2.80 14.47
N THR A 166 -17.50 1.72 15.17
CA THR A 166 -18.15 0.43 14.93
C THR A 166 -19.56 0.41 15.55
N PRO A 167 -20.47 -0.47 15.07
CA PRO A 167 -21.78 -0.64 15.69
C PRO A 167 -21.73 -0.98 17.18
N GLY A 168 -20.71 -1.74 17.62
CA GLY A 168 -20.51 -2.08 19.03
C GLY A 168 -20.11 -0.87 19.88
N GLU A 169 -19.21 -0.03 19.36
CA GLU A 169 -18.82 1.23 20.04
C GLU A 169 -19.99 2.23 20.09
N PHE A 170 -20.80 2.27 19.04
CA PHE A 170 -22.01 3.08 19.00
C PHE A 170 -22.98 2.68 20.11
N GLU A 171 -23.31 1.39 20.24
CA GLU A 171 -24.24 0.91 21.27
C GLU A 171 -23.71 1.14 22.68
N ALA A 172 -22.43 0.90 22.95
CA ALA A 172 -21.81 1.15 24.24
C ALA A 172 -21.87 2.63 24.63
N LYS A 173 -21.57 3.54 23.71
CA LYS A 173 -21.63 5.00 23.94
C LYS A 173 -23.08 5.49 24.05
N ARG A 174 -23.98 4.95 23.27
CA ARG A 174 -25.42 5.26 23.33
C ARG A 174 -25.99 4.91 24.71
N GLN A 175 -25.71 3.70 25.22
CA GLN A 175 -26.14 3.30 26.56
C GLN A 175 -25.54 4.21 27.65
N ALA A 176 -24.27 4.61 27.54
CA ALA A 176 -23.64 5.50 28.49
C ALA A 176 -24.30 6.92 28.48
N ILE A 177 -24.78 7.40 27.34
CA ILE A 177 -25.53 8.66 27.24
C ILE A 177 -26.93 8.47 27.83
N LEU A 178 -27.64 7.41 27.48
CA LEU A 178 -29.01 7.15 27.96
C LEU A 178 -29.07 6.86 29.48
N SER A 179 -27.99 6.31 30.06
CA SER A 179 -27.94 6.10 31.53
C SER A 179 -27.78 7.39 32.35
N ARG A 180 -27.63 8.53 31.68
CA ARG A 180 -27.56 9.87 32.30
C ARG A 180 -28.89 10.64 32.28
N PHE A 181 -29.94 10.00 31.69
CA PHE A 181 -31.32 10.47 31.76
C PHE A 181 -31.97 9.94 33.04
#